data_1ee80e1cd3ba78bf9d9d77775a3feb42
#
_entry.id   1ee80e1cd3ba78bf9d9d77775a3feb42
#
_cell.length_a   1.000
_cell.length_b   1.000
_cell.length_c   1.000
_cell.angle_alpha   90.00
_cell.angle_beta   90.00
_cell.angle_gamma   90.00
#
_symmetry.space_group_name_H-M   'P 1'
#
loop_
_entity.id
_entity.type
_entity.pdbx_description
1 polymer ?
#
loop_
_entity_poly.entity_id
_entity_poly.type
_entity_poly.pdbx_seq_one_letter_code
_entity_poly.pdbx_strand_id
1 'polypeptide(L)'
;PAIYKAVRKSPLLDKKLKMYRVNASLEKESFELGRVKAFTPGWLENESIWLHMEYKYLLELLKNELYDEFYEDFFNVLIPFQKPNVYGRSILENSSFIVSSVHPDTSLHGAGFVARLSGSTAEFIHMWLLMNMGVEPFFLGESGKLCLRFRPVLSSELFAKKRQRRSFGNLSGESIEANFGVNTYSFLFLNSTLVTYINPKRKDTFGPAGVRPQHLSLFDRNGLM
;
A
#
# COMPACT_ATOMS: atom_id res chain seq x y z
N PRO A 1 0.35 -13.47 -13.58
CA PRO A 1 1.60 -13.06 -14.26
C PRO A 1 1.37 -12.50 -15.66
N ALA A 2 0.54 -13.16 -16.55
CA ALA A 2 0.38 -12.70 -17.93
C ALA A 2 -0.28 -11.33 -18.04
N ILE A 3 -1.37 -11.09 -17.31
CA ILE A 3 -2.08 -9.80 -17.29
C ILE A 3 -1.17 -8.69 -16.75
N TYR A 4 -0.46 -8.93 -15.65
CA TYR A 4 0.51 -7.97 -15.11
C TYR A 4 1.53 -7.54 -16.17
N LYS A 5 2.16 -8.51 -16.83
CA LYS A 5 3.14 -8.23 -17.90
C LYS A 5 2.53 -7.46 -19.08
N ALA A 6 1.28 -7.75 -19.42
CA ALA A 6 0.56 -7.02 -20.47
C ALA A 6 0.29 -5.56 -20.06
N VAL A 7 -0.19 -5.33 -18.84
CA VAL A 7 -0.44 -3.99 -18.29
C VAL A 7 0.86 -3.17 -18.23
N ARG A 8 1.96 -3.75 -17.74
CA ARG A 8 3.28 -3.09 -17.70
C ARG A 8 3.82 -2.70 -19.07
N LYS A 9 3.46 -3.43 -20.11
CA LYS A 9 3.88 -3.13 -21.51
C LYS A 9 2.92 -2.22 -22.23
N SER A 10 1.73 -1.98 -21.68
CA SER A 10 0.68 -1.19 -22.32
C SER A 10 0.89 0.32 -22.11
N PRO A 11 0.13 1.16 -22.86
CA PRO A 11 0.08 2.60 -22.63
C PRO A 11 -0.49 3.01 -21.28
N LEU A 12 -1.04 2.09 -20.50
CA LEU A 12 -1.56 2.39 -19.16
C LEU A 12 -0.43 2.72 -18.17
N LEU A 13 0.76 2.17 -18.36
CA LEU A 13 1.89 2.53 -17.50
C LEU A 13 2.42 3.93 -17.85
N ASP A 14 2.30 4.84 -16.92
CA ASP A 14 3.03 6.11 -16.94
C ASP A 14 4.49 5.85 -16.56
N LYS A 15 5.36 5.78 -17.55
CA LYS A 15 6.78 5.43 -17.37
C LYS A 15 7.56 6.45 -16.52
N LYS A 16 7.12 7.73 -16.51
CA LYS A 16 7.78 8.80 -15.74
C LYS A 16 7.43 8.71 -14.27
N LEU A 17 6.14 8.51 -13.96
CA LEU A 17 5.65 8.42 -12.58
C LEU A 17 5.70 6.99 -12.02
N LYS A 18 5.82 5.96 -12.90
CA LYS A 18 5.74 4.54 -12.55
C LYS A 18 4.43 4.17 -11.86
N MET A 19 3.35 4.75 -12.36
CA MET A 19 1.97 4.60 -11.91
C MET A 19 1.10 4.24 -13.11
N TYR A 20 -0.14 3.83 -12.88
CA TYR A 20 -1.02 3.37 -13.95
C TYR A 20 -2.14 4.36 -14.23
N ARG A 21 -2.28 4.76 -15.49
CA ARG A 21 -3.34 5.63 -15.99
C ARG A 21 -4.67 4.88 -16.05
N VAL A 22 -5.76 5.58 -15.83
CA VAL A 22 -7.11 5.01 -15.84
C VAL A 22 -7.52 4.48 -17.22
N ASN A 23 -7.00 5.07 -18.29
CA ASN A 23 -7.22 4.66 -19.68
C ASN A 23 -6.00 4.98 -20.55
N ALA A 24 -5.96 4.36 -21.73
CA ALA A 24 -5.05 4.76 -22.80
C ALA A 24 -5.56 6.05 -23.48
N SER A 25 -4.75 6.61 -24.40
CA SER A 25 -5.12 7.83 -25.11
C SER A 25 -6.46 7.70 -25.84
N LEU A 26 -7.31 8.70 -25.67
CA LEU A 26 -8.63 8.82 -26.31
C LEU A 26 -8.61 9.75 -27.52
N GLU A 27 -7.44 10.21 -27.96
CA GLU A 27 -7.30 11.20 -29.02
C GLU A 27 -8.04 10.81 -30.31
N LYS A 28 -7.94 9.53 -30.69
CA LYS A 28 -8.52 8.98 -31.92
C LYS A 28 -9.95 8.45 -31.75
N GLU A 29 -10.47 8.46 -30.54
CA GLU A 29 -11.79 7.92 -30.26
C GLU A 29 -12.92 8.91 -30.59
N SER A 30 -14.15 8.40 -30.76
CA SER A 30 -15.32 9.23 -30.97
C SER A 30 -15.65 10.10 -29.76
N PHE A 31 -16.22 11.30 -30.01
CA PHE A 31 -16.80 12.14 -28.94
C PHE A 31 -18.04 11.52 -28.28
N GLU A 32 -18.59 10.46 -28.85
CA GLU A 32 -19.68 9.68 -28.23
C GLU A 32 -19.29 8.99 -26.94
N LEU A 33 -17.97 8.85 -26.66
CA LEU A 33 -17.45 8.46 -25.34
C LEU A 33 -17.86 9.43 -24.21
N GLY A 34 -18.42 10.59 -24.57
CA GLY A 34 -18.91 11.58 -23.62
C GLY A 34 -17.79 12.45 -23.03
N ARG A 35 -18.04 12.97 -21.81
CA ARG A 35 -17.21 14.01 -21.19
C ARG A 35 -15.75 13.62 -20.98
N VAL A 36 -15.44 12.34 -20.88
CA VAL A 36 -14.07 11.87 -20.63
C VAL A 36 -13.08 12.41 -21.68
N LYS A 37 -13.52 12.50 -22.95
CA LYS A 37 -12.69 13.03 -24.04
C LYS A 37 -12.55 14.56 -24.02
N ALA A 38 -13.43 15.26 -23.33
CA ALA A 38 -13.38 16.73 -23.21
C ALA A 38 -12.33 17.22 -22.20
N PHE A 39 -11.87 16.36 -21.31
CA PHE A 39 -10.81 16.72 -20.37
C PHE A 39 -9.43 16.71 -21.05
N THR A 40 -8.57 17.59 -20.60
CA THR A 40 -7.16 17.59 -21.00
C THR A 40 -6.53 16.22 -20.68
N PRO A 41 -5.76 15.61 -21.60
CA PRO A 41 -5.00 14.40 -21.28
C PRO A 41 -4.18 14.55 -19.99
N GLY A 42 -4.20 13.55 -19.14
CA GLY A 42 -3.56 13.58 -17.81
C GLY A 42 -4.40 14.20 -16.71
N TRP A 43 -5.62 14.63 -16.97
CA TRP A 43 -6.50 15.31 -16.04
C TRP A 43 -7.86 14.62 -15.91
N LEU A 44 -8.41 14.56 -14.66
CA LEU A 44 -9.66 13.87 -14.36
C LEU A 44 -9.71 12.46 -14.97
N GLU A 45 -10.78 12.08 -15.66
CA GLU A 45 -10.93 10.72 -16.20
C GLU A 45 -10.18 10.47 -17.53
N ASN A 46 -9.43 11.47 -18.05
CA ASN A 46 -8.68 11.32 -19.29
C ASN A 46 -7.18 11.10 -19.03
N GLU A 47 -6.71 9.87 -19.10
CA GLU A 47 -5.32 9.47 -18.93
C GLU A 47 -4.66 9.90 -17.60
N SER A 48 -5.41 10.30 -16.59
CA SER A 48 -4.90 10.56 -15.26
C SER A 48 -4.73 9.26 -14.48
N ILE A 49 -4.21 9.35 -13.24
CA ILE A 49 -4.00 8.22 -12.34
C ILE A 49 -5.04 8.30 -11.24
N TRP A 50 -6.00 7.38 -11.24
CA TRP A 50 -7.03 7.32 -10.21
C TRP A 50 -6.61 6.36 -9.10
N LEU A 51 -6.30 6.88 -7.93
CA LEU A 51 -5.75 6.09 -6.82
C LEU A 51 -6.66 4.94 -6.40
N HIS A 52 -7.98 5.13 -6.41
CA HIS A 52 -8.91 4.04 -6.10
C HIS A 52 -8.77 2.87 -7.07
N MET A 53 -8.66 3.15 -8.37
CA MET A 53 -8.51 2.11 -9.40
C MET A 53 -7.14 1.46 -9.33
N GLU A 54 -6.11 2.25 -9.11
CA GLU A 54 -4.74 1.78 -8.98
C GLU A 54 -4.53 0.90 -7.74
N TYR A 55 -5.12 1.29 -6.61
CA TYR A 55 -5.06 0.49 -5.38
C TYR A 55 -5.83 -0.82 -5.51
N LYS A 56 -6.94 -0.87 -6.27
CA LYS A 56 -7.60 -2.13 -6.62
C LYS A 56 -6.68 -3.05 -7.41
N TYR A 57 -5.95 -2.49 -8.38
CA TYR A 57 -4.98 -3.26 -9.16
C TYR A 57 -3.88 -3.84 -8.25
N LEU A 58 -3.29 -3.04 -7.38
CA LEU A 58 -2.29 -3.50 -6.41
C LEU A 58 -2.84 -4.56 -5.46
N LEU A 59 -4.05 -4.35 -4.95
CA LEU A 59 -4.71 -5.31 -4.06
C LEU A 59 -4.91 -6.66 -4.75
N GLU A 60 -5.25 -6.68 -6.04
CA GLU A 60 -5.37 -7.93 -6.79
C GLU A 60 -4.01 -8.61 -7.03
N LEU A 61 -2.91 -7.88 -7.19
CA LEU A 61 -1.56 -8.48 -7.19
C LEU A 61 -1.30 -9.22 -5.87
N LEU A 62 -1.61 -8.57 -4.75
CA LEU A 62 -1.41 -9.13 -3.41
C LEU A 62 -2.28 -10.37 -3.17
N LYS A 63 -3.57 -10.34 -3.54
CA LYS A 63 -4.52 -11.46 -3.43
C LYS A 63 -4.14 -12.67 -4.30
N ASN A 64 -3.51 -12.41 -5.45
CA ASN A 64 -3.05 -13.45 -6.35
C ASN A 64 -1.61 -13.90 -6.07
N GLU A 65 -1.07 -13.56 -4.90
CA GLU A 65 0.28 -13.95 -4.44
C GLU A 65 1.41 -13.49 -5.37
N LEU A 66 1.17 -12.45 -6.17
CA LEU A 66 2.17 -11.79 -7.01
C LEU A 66 2.96 -10.77 -6.18
N TYR A 67 3.64 -11.25 -5.15
CA TYR A 67 4.23 -10.40 -4.12
C TYR A 67 5.43 -9.59 -4.63
N ASP A 68 6.25 -10.16 -5.49
CA ASP A 68 7.39 -9.45 -6.09
C ASP A 68 6.88 -8.31 -6.97
N GLU A 69 5.86 -8.57 -7.81
CA GLU A 69 5.22 -7.59 -8.67
C GLU A 69 4.49 -6.50 -7.85
N PHE A 70 3.84 -6.92 -6.76
CA PHE A 70 3.20 -5.98 -5.84
C PHE A 70 4.22 -5.01 -5.25
N TYR A 71 5.35 -5.49 -4.73
CA TYR A 71 6.36 -4.63 -4.13
C TYR A 71 7.16 -3.81 -5.14
N GLU A 72 7.28 -4.25 -6.40
CA GLU A 72 7.83 -3.44 -7.48
C GLU A 72 7.03 -2.14 -7.68
N ASP A 73 5.70 -2.22 -7.56
CA ASP A 73 4.80 -1.07 -7.74
C ASP A 73 4.51 -0.33 -6.41
N PHE A 74 4.47 -1.01 -5.29
CA PHE A 74 4.07 -0.53 -3.97
C PHE A 74 4.72 0.80 -3.56
N PHE A 75 6.04 0.88 -3.63
CA PHE A 75 6.78 2.08 -3.22
C PHE A 75 6.67 3.24 -4.22
N ASN A 76 6.27 2.96 -5.46
CA ASN A 76 6.04 3.98 -6.47
C ASN A 76 4.62 4.56 -6.42
N VAL A 77 3.64 3.74 -6.04
CA VAL A 77 2.21 4.05 -6.16
C VAL A 77 1.64 4.62 -4.87
N LEU A 78 1.98 4.05 -3.72
CA LEU A 78 1.34 4.45 -2.47
C LEU A 78 1.74 5.85 -2.02
N ILE A 79 0.73 6.64 -1.67
CA ILE A 79 0.90 8.05 -1.27
C ILE A 79 1.89 8.26 -0.13
N PRO A 80 1.96 7.44 0.93
CA PRO A 80 2.97 7.61 1.99
C PRO A 80 4.42 7.62 1.52
N PHE A 81 4.71 7.11 0.32
CA PHE A 81 6.06 7.10 -0.28
C PHE A 81 6.27 8.19 -1.33
N GLN A 82 5.25 8.97 -1.65
CA GLN A 82 5.36 10.09 -2.59
C GLN A 82 6.17 11.25 -2.00
N LYS A 83 6.76 12.04 -2.88
CA LYS A 83 7.48 13.26 -2.49
C LYS A 83 6.47 14.39 -2.24
N PRO A 84 6.37 14.97 -1.02
CA PRO A 84 5.35 15.98 -0.70
C PRO A 84 5.38 17.19 -1.62
N ASN A 85 6.56 17.61 -2.07
CA ASN A 85 6.74 18.75 -2.98
C ASN A 85 6.28 18.47 -4.42
N VAL A 86 6.18 17.21 -4.83
CA VAL A 86 5.64 16.80 -6.14
C VAL A 86 4.15 16.53 -6.03
N TYR A 87 3.77 15.77 -5.01
CA TYR A 87 2.38 15.44 -4.75
C TYR A 87 1.53 16.69 -4.40
N GLY A 88 2.16 17.72 -3.83
CA GLY A 88 1.53 19.00 -3.51
C GLY A 88 0.53 18.96 -2.36
N ARG A 89 0.45 17.84 -1.63
CA ARG A 89 -0.48 17.59 -0.52
C ARG A 89 0.20 16.80 0.60
N SER A 90 -0.50 16.66 1.73
CA SER A 90 -0.07 15.77 2.81
C SER A 90 0.01 14.32 2.30
N ILE A 91 1.08 13.62 2.63
CA ILE A 91 1.22 12.18 2.37
C ILE A 91 0.28 11.32 3.24
N LEU A 92 -0.46 11.93 4.15
CA LEU A 92 -1.52 11.28 4.94
C LEU A 92 -2.90 11.37 4.24
N GLU A 93 -2.97 12.01 3.08
CA GLU A 93 -4.19 12.16 2.30
C GLU A 93 -4.10 11.39 0.99
N ASN A 94 -5.06 10.51 0.73
CA ASN A 94 -5.28 9.96 -0.59
C ASN A 94 -6.09 10.96 -1.43
N SER A 95 -5.56 11.43 -2.55
CA SER A 95 -6.33 12.20 -3.52
C SER A 95 -7.18 11.31 -4.42
N SER A 96 -8.18 11.89 -5.09
CA SER A 96 -8.98 11.16 -6.06
C SER A 96 -8.14 10.73 -7.25
N PHE A 97 -7.36 11.67 -7.79
CA PHE A 97 -6.47 11.39 -8.92
C PHE A 97 -5.16 12.18 -8.80
N ILE A 98 -4.19 11.70 -9.53
CA ILE A 98 -2.88 12.32 -9.74
C ILE A 98 -2.75 12.68 -11.21
N VAL A 99 -2.24 13.86 -11.49
CA VAL A 99 -1.96 14.30 -12.86
C VAL A 99 -0.85 13.46 -13.45
N SER A 100 -1.15 12.79 -14.56
CA SER A 100 -0.16 11.94 -15.22
C SER A 100 0.84 12.73 -16.07
N SER A 101 1.88 12.06 -16.54
CA SER A 101 2.96 12.70 -17.31
C SER A 101 2.59 13.05 -18.76
N VAL A 102 1.37 12.74 -19.21
CA VAL A 102 0.87 13.17 -20.52
C VAL A 102 0.20 14.55 -20.48
N HIS A 103 0.01 15.13 -19.31
CA HIS A 103 -0.53 16.47 -19.17
C HIS A 103 0.42 17.50 -19.80
N PRO A 104 -0.10 18.48 -20.59
CA PRO A 104 0.75 19.45 -21.27
C PRO A 104 1.56 20.35 -20.32
N ASP A 105 1.01 20.67 -19.14
CA ASP A 105 1.74 21.38 -18.10
C ASP A 105 2.57 20.42 -17.25
N THR A 106 3.87 20.41 -17.48
CA THR A 106 4.82 19.53 -16.81
C THR A 106 5.01 19.84 -15.33
N SER A 107 4.63 21.04 -14.87
CA SER A 107 4.70 21.41 -13.45
C SER A 107 3.68 20.70 -12.59
N LEU A 108 2.61 20.19 -13.19
CA LEU A 108 1.55 19.45 -12.52
C LEU A 108 1.80 17.93 -12.44
N HIS A 109 2.80 17.40 -13.15
CA HIS A 109 3.04 15.96 -13.17
C HIS A 109 3.27 15.38 -11.78
N GLY A 110 2.46 14.45 -11.37
CA GLY A 110 2.51 13.81 -10.05
C GLY A 110 1.74 14.54 -8.94
N ALA A 111 1.14 15.70 -9.24
CA ALA A 111 0.34 16.44 -8.27
C ALA A 111 -1.03 15.78 -8.04
N GLY A 112 -1.43 15.68 -6.77
CA GLY A 112 -2.67 15.06 -6.34
C GLY A 112 -3.81 16.07 -6.20
N PHE A 113 -5.00 15.69 -6.67
CA PHE A 113 -6.19 16.54 -6.64
C PHE A 113 -7.39 15.84 -6.01
N VAL A 114 -8.20 16.61 -5.30
CA VAL A 114 -9.46 16.21 -4.65
C VAL A 114 -9.26 15.08 -3.63
N ALA A 115 -9.04 15.42 -2.37
CA ALA A 115 -8.90 14.45 -1.27
C ALA A 115 -10.27 14.08 -0.67
N ARG A 116 -11.01 13.17 -1.29
CA ARG A 116 -12.35 12.76 -0.79
C ARG A 116 -12.73 11.31 -1.04
N LEU A 117 -11.80 10.42 -1.34
CA LEU A 117 -12.18 9.06 -1.70
C LEU A 117 -12.02 8.10 -0.54
N SER A 118 -13.15 7.68 0.03
CA SER A 118 -13.24 6.52 0.92
C SER A 118 -12.77 5.22 0.24
N GLY A 119 -12.95 5.07 -1.08
CA GLY A 119 -12.52 3.89 -1.83
C GLY A 119 -11.02 3.65 -1.78
N SER A 120 -10.17 4.64 -2.11
CA SER A 120 -8.72 4.48 -2.02
C SER A 120 -8.26 4.16 -0.59
N THR A 121 -8.91 4.74 0.41
CA THR A 121 -8.62 4.43 1.81
C THR A 121 -9.00 3.00 2.17
N ALA A 122 -10.14 2.49 1.71
CA ALA A 122 -10.58 1.12 1.97
C ALA A 122 -9.63 0.10 1.36
N GLU A 123 -9.21 0.30 0.10
CA GLU A 123 -8.25 -0.57 -0.57
C GLU A 123 -6.88 -0.52 0.10
N PHE A 124 -6.43 0.67 0.53
CA PHE A 124 -5.20 0.83 1.30
C PHE A 124 -5.24 0.04 2.61
N ILE A 125 -6.33 0.16 3.38
CA ILE A 125 -6.50 -0.60 4.64
C ILE A 125 -6.50 -2.10 4.36
N HIS A 126 -7.17 -2.55 3.30
CA HIS A 126 -7.21 -3.97 2.94
C HIS A 126 -5.82 -4.51 2.58
N MET A 127 -5.05 -3.79 1.75
CA MET A 127 -3.64 -4.14 1.49
C MET A 127 -2.82 -4.20 2.78
N TRP A 128 -2.98 -3.19 3.65
CA TRP A 128 -2.30 -3.13 4.94
C TRP A 128 -2.62 -4.35 5.82
N LEU A 129 -3.89 -4.77 5.89
CA LEU A 129 -4.31 -5.96 6.64
C LEU A 129 -3.65 -7.23 6.09
N LEU A 130 -3.70 -7.43 4.76
CA LEU A 130 -3.09 -8.59 4.12
C LEU A 130 -1.57 -8.64 4.31
N MET A 131 -0.90 -7.50 4.15
CA MET A 131 0.55 -7.39 4.35
C MET A 131 0.97 -7.74 5.77
N ASN A 132 0.23 -7.23 6.77
CA ASN A 132 0.60 -7.38 8.17
C ASN A 132 0.19 -8.72 8.77
N MET A 133 -0.95 -9.25 8.38
CA MET A 133 -1.57 -10.39 9.06
C MET A 133 -1.82 -11.60 8.16
N GLY A 134 -1.87 -11.39 6.84
CA GLY A 134 -2.28 -12.41 5.88
C GLY A 134 -3.80 -12.46 5.68
N VAL A 135 -4.26 -13.43 4.89
CA VAL A 135 -5.65 -13.50 4.41
C VAL A 135 -6.63 -13.87 5.52
N GLU A 136 -6.27 -14.78 6.40
CA GLU A 136 -7.14 -15.31 7.46
C GLU A 136 -6.43 -15.27 8.81
N PRO A 137 -6.35 -14.09 9.46
CA PRO A 137 -5.71 -14.00 10.77
C PRO A 137 -6.51 -14.71 11.87
N PHE A 138 -7.85 -14.76 11.75
CA PHE A 138 -8.72 -15.48 12.67
C PHE A 138 -9.30 -16.71 11.99
N PHE A 139 -9.25 -17.85 12.68
CA PHE A 139 -9.80 -19.10 12.20
C PHE A 139 -10.24 -19.99 13.36
N LEU A 140 -11.08 -20.96 13.08
CA LEU A 140 -11.45 -21.99 14.06
C LEU A 140 -10.45 -23.14 14.00
N GLY A 141 -9.82 -23.41 15.13
CA GLY A 141 -8.95 -24.57 15.26
C GLY A 141 -9.72 -25.89 15.31
N GLU A 142 -9.03 -27.02 15.30
CA GLU A 142 -9.62 -28.37 15.33
C GLU A 142 -10.58 -28.59 16.51
N SER A 143 -10.34 -27.94 17.62
CA SER A 143 -11.21 -27.98 18.82
C SER A 143 -12.41 -27.02 18.76
N GLY A 144 -12.64 -26.34 17.63
CA GLY A 144 -13.68 -25.31 17.49
C GLY A 144 -13.38 -24.01 18.22
N LYS A 145 -12.20 -23.85 18.81
CA LYS A 145 -11.76 -22.61 19.47
C LYS A 145 -11.27 -21.60 18.46
N LEU A 146 -11.59 -20.32 18.70
CA LEU A 146 -11.05 -19.22 17.91
C LEU A 146 -9.53 -19.13 18.10
N CYS A 147 -8.81 -19.15 17.01
CA CYS A 147 -7.36 -19.05 16.95
C CYS A 147 -6.94 -17.80 16.19
N LEU A 148 -5.76 -17.25 16.53
CA LEU A 148 -5.13 -16.15 15.84
C LEU A 148 -3.81 -16.63 15.21
N ARG A 149 -3.59 -16.30 13.94
CA ARG A 149 -2.37 -16.64 13.22
C ARG A 149 -1.97 -15.51 12.30
N PHE A 150 -0.78 -15.02 12.46
CA PHE A 150 -0.19 -14.05 11.55
C PHE A 150 0.67 -14.72 10.47
N ARG A 151 0.40 -14.36 9.22
CA ARG A 151 1.18 -14.75 8.04
C ARG A 151 1.54 -13.50 7.26
N PRO A 152 2.48 -12.68 7.76
CA PRO A 152 2.81 -11.41 7.14
C PRO A 152 3.39 -11.61 5.74
N VAL A 153 3.07 -10.69 4.85
CA VAL A 153 3.64 -10.56 3.50
C VAL A 153 4.36 -9.22 3.45
N LEU A 154 5.59 -9.18 3.95
CA LEU A 154 6.38 -7.97 4.13
C LEU A 154 7.69 -8.06 3.35
N SER A 155 7.97 -7.01 2.56
CA SER A 155 9.30 -6.85 1.97
C SER A 155 10.34 -6.52 3.05
N SER A 156 11.55 -7.02 2.86
CA SER A 156 12.72 -6.72 3.69
C SER A 156 13.02 -5.21 3.82
N GLU A 157 12.58 -4.43 2.85
CA GLU A 157 12.76 -2.96 2.85
C GLU A 157 11.92 -2.24 3.91
N LEU A 158 10.80 -2.84 4.33
CA LEU A 158 9.92 -2.29 5.36
C LEU A 158 10.51 -2.39 6.78
N PHE A 159 11.48 -3.27 6.98
CA PHE A 159 12.10 -3.44 8.29
C PHE A 159 13.08 -2.32 8.60
N ALA A 160 13.03 -1.80 9.83
CA ALA A 160 13.80 -0.66 10.29
C ALA A 160 15.32 -0.85 10.10
N LYS A 161 15.98 0.12 9.46
CA LYS A 161 17.44 0.12 9.24
C LYS A 161 18.23 0.62 10.44
N LYS A 162 17.57 1.31 11.36
CA LYS A 162 18.16 1.91 12.58
C LYS A 162 17.17 1.84 13.74
N ARG A 163 17.67 1.94 14.95
CA ARG A 163 16.82 2.04 16.15
C ARG A 163 15.97 3.30 16.08
N GLN A 164 14.72 3.20 16.52
CA GLN A 164 13.76 4.29 16.53
C GLN A 164 12.99 4.31 17.84
N ARG A 165 12.73 5.51 18.37
CA ARG A 165 11.75 5.74 19.42
C ARG A 165 10.52 6.35 18.79
N ARG A 166 9.35 5.83 19.08
CA ARG A 166 8.06 6.30 18.54
C ARG A 166 7.03 6.38 19.63
N SER A 167 6.14 7.35 19.51
CA SER A 167 4.94 7.50 20.30
C SER A 167 3.73 7.21 19.44
N PHE A 168 2.73 6.53 19.99
CA PHE A 168 1.45 6.25 19.33
C PHE A 168 0.33 6.26 20.37
N GLY A 169 -0.88 6.67 19.93
CA GLY A 169 -2.07 6.65 20.77
C GLY A 169 -2.76 5.28 20.78
N ASN A 170 -3.27 4.86 21.93
CA ASN A 170 -4.16 3.71 22.03
C ASN A 170 -5.64 4.14 21.99
N LEU A 171 -6.56 3.16 22.06
CA LEU A 171 -8.01 3.42 22.10
C LEU A 171 -8.46 4.27 23.30
N SER A 172 -7.71 4.23 24.39
CA SER A 172 -7.99 5.03 25.61
C SER A 172 -7.48 6.47 25.50
N GLY A 173 -6.86 6.86 24.37
CA GLY A 173 -6.26 8.18 24.18
C GLY A 173 -4.92 8.38 24.89
N GLU A 174 -4.36 7.32 25.49
CA GLU A 174 -3.05 7.38 26.13
C GLU A 174 -1.94 7.32 25.08
N SER A 175 -0.90 8.14 25.26
CA SER A 175 0.31 8.07 24.46
C SER A 175 1.25 7.02 25.03
N ILE A 176 1.58 6.04 24.20
CA ILE A 176 2.53 4.97 24.53
C ILE A 176 3.82 5.22 23.77
N GLU A 177 4.94 5.27 24.47
CA GLU A 177 6.25 5.33 23.86
C GLU A 177 6.89 3.95 23.78
N ALA A 178 7.45 3.61 22.63
CA ALA A 178 8.16 2.35 22.44
C ALA A 178 9.48 2.56 21.68
N ASN A 179 10.46 1.72 22.02
CA ASN A 179 11.75 1.64 21.38
C ASN A 179 11.77 0.44 20.44
N PHE A 180 12.06 0.69 19.17
CA PHE A 180 12.12 -0.33 18.13
C PHE A 180 13.57 -0.56 17.71
N GLY A 181 13.95 -1.83 17.68
CA GLY A 181 15.29 -2.26 17.27
C GLY A 181 15.53 -2.17 15.76
N VAL A 182 16.75 -2.45 15.35
CA VAL A 182 17.09 -2.70 13.95
C VAL A 182 16.41 -4.00 13.50
N ASN A 183 16.04 -4.07 12.23
CA ASN A 183 15.37 -5.24 11.63
C ASN A 183 14.01 -5.57 12.28
N THR A 184 13.31 -4.56 12.80
CA THR A 184 11.94 -4.69 13.29
C THR A 184 10.97 -3.99 12.37
N TYR A 185 9.75 -4.52 12.33
CA TYR A 185 8.58 -3.89 11.73
C TYR A 185 7.43 -3.99 12.74
N SER A 186 6.75 -2.87 13.01
CA SER A 186 5.74 -2.83 14.07
C SER A 186 4.47 -2.15 13.61
N PHE A 187 3.34 -2.63 14.10
CA PHE A 187 2.01 -2.05 13.83
C PHE A 187 1.09 -2.25 15.04
N LEU A 188 0.05 -1.46 15.10
CA LEU A 188 -0.98 -1.56 16.13
C LEU A 188 -2.11 -2.46 15.65
N PHE A 189 -2.23 -3.65 16.24
CA PHE A 189 -3.29 -4.60 15.93
C PHE A 189 -4.54 -4.27 16.73
N LEU A 190 -5.70 -4.16 16.05
CA LEU A 190 -6.99 -3.79 16.61
C LEU A 190 -6.93 -2.53 17.50
N ASN A 191 -6.02 -1.63 17.18
CA ASN A 191 -5.78 -0.37 17.91
C ASN A 191 -5.52 -0.56 19.44
N SER A 192 -5.11 -1.74 19.88
CA SER A 192 -4.90 -2.09 21.29
C SER A 192 -3.60 -2.84 21.56
N THR A 193 -3.13 -3.62 20.62
CA THR A 193 -1.98 -4.51 20.80
C THR A 193 -0.85 -4.14 19.85
N LEU A 194 0.31 -3.77 20.40
CA LEU A 194 1.50 -3.53 19.59
C LEU A 194 2.10 -4.87 19.15
N VAL A 195 2.08 -5.14 17.87
CA VAL A 195 2.73 -6.29 17.24
C VAL A 195 4.07 -5.85 16.68
N THR A 196 5.13 -6.58 16.99
CA THR A 196 6.48 -6.33 16.46
C THR A 196 7.04 -7.60 15.83
N TYR A 197 7.30 -7.56 14.54
CA TYR A 197 8.07 -8.58 13.85
C TYR A 197 9.56 -8.28 13.97
N ILE A 198 10.32 -9.25 14.44
CA ILE A 198 11.79 -9.19 14.53
C ILE A 198 12.34 -10.12 13.44
N ASN A 199 13.06 -9.57 12.47
CA ASN A 199 13.61 -10.29 11.33
C ASN A 199 15.13 -10.11 11.24
N PRO A 200 15.91 -10.85 12.07
CA PRO A 200 17.37 -10.66 12.15
C PRO A 200 18.08 -10.84 10.81
N LYS A 201 17.54 -11.71 9.96
CA LYS A 201 18.11 -12.01 8.63
C LYS A 201 17.75 -10.96 7.57
N ARG A 202 16.81 -10.05 7.88
CA ARG A 202 16.32 -9.01 6.99
C ARG A 202 16.00 -9.55 5.60
N LYS A 203 15.19 -10.60 5.55
CA LYS A 203 14.66 -11.19 4.31
C LYS A 203 13.19 -10.85 4.14
N ASP A 204 12.68 -11.00 2.94
CA ASP A 204 11.24 -10.95 2.70
C ASP A 204 10.53 -12.07 3.47
N THR A 205 9.27 -11.86 3.84
CA THR A 205 8.47 -12.88 4.55
C THR A 205 7.69 -13.77 3.58
N PHE A 206 7.90 -13.61 2.29
CA PHE A 206 7.26 -14.34 1.20
C PHE A 206 8.30 -14.94 0.23
N GLY A 207 7.80 -15.71 -0.73
CA GLY A 207 8.65 -16.38 -1.73
C GLY A 207 9.45 -17.57 -1.17
N PRO A 208 10.18 -18.30 -2.03
CA PRO A 208 10.89 -19.52 -1.66
C PRO A 208 12.02 -19.32 -0.64
N ALA A 209 12.65 -18.13 -0.64
CA ALA A 209 13.72 -17.78 0.30
C ALA A 209 13.21 -16.97 1.50
N GLY A 210 11.91 -16.76 1.59
CA GLY A 210 11.25 -15.96 2.61
C GLY A 210 11.36 -16.58 4.00
N VAL A 211 11.29 -15.71 5.02
CA VAL A 211 11.25 -16.12 6.42
C VAL A 211 9.82 -16.12 6.94
N ARG A 212 9.55 -16.98 7.91
CA ARG A 212 8.24 -17.06 8.59
C ARG A 212 8.43 -16.89 10.09
N PRO A 213 7.42 -16.42 10.83
CA PRO A 213 7.47 -16.40 12.28
C PRO A 213 7.77 -17.79 12.84
N GLN A 214 8.78 -17.87 13.72
CA GLN A 214 9.22 -19.11 14.37
C GLN A 214 8.90 -19.09 15.86
N HIS A 215 8.79 -17.90 16.42
CA HIS A 215 8.62 -17.69 17.85
C HIS A 215 7.63 -16.56 18.11
N LEU A 216 6.80 -16.70 19.13
CA LEU A 216 5.86 -15.68 19.59
C LEU A 216 6.08 -15.47 21.09
N SER A 217 6.24 -14.22 21.49
CA SER A 217 6.23 -13.83 22.89
C SER A 217 5.08 -12.84 23.12
N LEU A 218 4.33 -13.04 24.19
CA LEU A 218 3.25 -12.16 24.62
C LEU A 218 3.68 -11.44 25.89
N PHE A 219 3.41 -10.15 25.94
CA PHE A 219 3.70 -9.32 27.10
C PHE A 219 2.43 -8.56 27.48
N ASP A 220 2.13 -8.50 28.74
CA ASP A 220 1.14 -7.58 29.29
C ASP A 220 1.75 -6.16 29.46
N ARG A 221 0.97 -5.22 29.98
CA ARG A 221 1.43 -3.83 30.22
C ARG A 221 2.61 -3.74 31.22
N ASN A 222 2.81 -4.76 32.04
CA ASN A 222 3.88 -4.82 33.07
C ASN A 222 5.09 -5.58 32.56
N GLY A 223 5.07 -6.09 31.33
CA GLY A 223 6.15 -6.88 30.76
C GLY A 223 6.18 -8.34 31.23
N LEU A 224 5.11 -8.82 31.88
CA LEU A 224 4.92 -10.22 32.29
C LEU A 224 4.24 -11.00 31.16
N MET A 225 4.69 -12.22 30.92
CA MET A 225 4.04 -13.17 30.00
C MET A 225 3.05 -14.04 30.76
#